data_8b62a023a4253ea54930c42fbf38dfdc
#
_entry.id   8b62a023a4253ea54930c42fbf38dfdc
#
_cell.length_a   1.000
_cell.length_b   1.000
_cell.length_c   1.000
_cell.angle_alpha   90.00
_cell.angle_beta   90.00
_cell.angle_gamma   90.00
#
_symmetry.space_group_name_H-M   'P 1'
#
loop_
_entity.id
_entity.type
_entity.pdbx_description
1 polymer ?
#
loop_
_entity_poly.entity_id
_entity_poly.type
_entity_poly.pdbx_seq_one_letter_code
_entity_poly.pdbx_strand_id
1 'polypeptide(L)'
;LVRDMLYCVRTLKTSVLLYPEASYSFDGTATPLPESIGKCVKALNVPVVMIRTYGAFARDPLYNGLQKRRAKVSAQMQCLLSSDDVAELNVAEINERIFSAFRFDNFRWQEENGVSVSEPFRADGLNRVLYKCPHCLAEGKMEGKGTSLICRSCNKEYRLTEIGTLECLNGEAAFTHVPDWYTWERQCVREELESGAYQLDIPVQ
;
A
#
# COMPACT_ATOMS: atom_id res chain seq x y z
N LEU A 1 9.45 24.33 -1.28
CA LEU A 1 8.63 23.49 -0.41
C LEU A 1 8.99 23.68 1.08
N VAL A 2 10.20 23.26 1.56
CA VAL A 2 10.57 23.38 3.00
C VAL A 2 10.56 24.84 3.46
N ARG A 3 11.05 25.76 2.66
CA ARG A 3 11.04 27.21 2.94
C ARG A 3 9.60 27.75 3.08
N ASP A 4 8.67 27.29 2.26
CA ASP A 4 7.28 27.73 2.32
C ASP A 4 6.58 27.15 3.57
N MET A 5 6.90 25.89 3.92
CA MET A 5 6.43 25.27 5.16
C MET A 5 6.95 26.03 6.39
N LEU A 6 8.22 26.43 6.40
CA LEU A 6 8.80 27.26 7.45
C LEU A 6 8.08 28.63 7.57
N TYR A 7 7.76 29.24 6.46
CA TYR A 7 6.98 30.49 6.43
C TYR A 7 5.58 30.30 7.01
N CYS A 8 4.87 29.23 6.60
CA CYS A 8 3.55 28.89 7.16
C CYS A 8 3.61 28.72 8.69
N VAL A 9 4.56 27.91 9.17
CA VAL A 9 4.65 27.57 10.58
C VAL A 9 5.17 28.75 11.42
N ARG A 10 6.25 29.42 10.99
CA ARG A 10 6.93 30.45 11.80
C ARG A 10 6.33 31.83 11.68
N THR A 11 5.87 32.20 10.47
CA THR A 11 5.35 33.56 10.20
C THR A 11 3.84 33.59 10.29
N LEU A 12 3.17 32.71 9.55
CA LEU A 12 1.70 32.67 9.54
C LEU A 12 1.08 31.96 10.74
N LYS A 13 1.89 31.22 11.53
CA LYS A 13 1.45 30.44 12.70
C LYS A 13 0.30 29.46 12.36
N THR A 14 0.36 28.88 11.20
CA THR A 14 -0.64 27.91 10.70
C THR A 14 -0.05 26.50 10.57
N SER A 15 -0.90 25.50 10.61
CA SER A 15 -0.52 24.10 10.38
C SER A 15 -0.22 23.84 8.90
N VAL A 16 0.63 22.84 8.65
CA VAL A 16 0.93 22.33 7.30
C VAL A 16 0.48 20.89 7.20
N LEU A 17 -0.35 20.57 6.22
CA LEU A 17 -0.74 19.20 5.91
C LEU A 17 0.22 18.62 4.88
N LEU A 18 0.72 17.41 5.16
CA LEU A 18 1.66 16.69 4.30
C LEU A 18 1.13 15.29 4.00
N TYR A 19 1.27 14.86 2.75
CA TYR A 19 1.02 13.50 2.30
C TYR A 19 2.35 12.86 1.88
N PRO A 20 3.11 12.28 2.83
CA PRO A 20 4.50 11.90 2.57
C PRO A 20 4.64 10.68 1.66
N GLU A 21 3.61 9.86 1.51
CA GLU A 21 3.58 8.72 0.59
C GLU A 21 3.48 9.16 -0.88
N ALA A 22 2.93 10.37 -1.14
CA ALA A 22 2.82 11.02 -2.45
C ALA A 22 2.12 10.18 -3.55
N SER A 23 1.52 9.04 -3.21
CA SER A 23 0.82 8.13 -4.13
C SER A 23 -0.31 7.37 -3.44
N TYR A 24 -1.19 6.78 -4.24
CA TYR A 24 -2.12 5.77 -3.73
C TYR A 24 -1.37 4.49 -3.39
N SER A 25 -1.83 3.79 -2.35
CA SER A 25 -1.35 2.44 -2.08
C SER A 25 -1.65 1.53 -3.28
N PHE A 26 -0.63 0.81 -3.75
CA PHE A 26 -0.75 -0.07 -4.91
C PHE A 26 -1.32 -1.44 -4.54
N ASP A 27 -0.74 -2.07 -3.53
CA ASP A 27 -1.07 -3.42 -3.07
C ASP A 27 -1.84 -3.46 -1.74
N GLY A 28 -2.21 -2.29 -1.20
CA GLY A 28 -2.88 -2.16 0.09
C GLY A 28 -1.91 -1.94 1.27
N THR A 29 -0.59 -1.94 1.04
CA THR A 29 0.39 -1.59 2.07
C THR A 29 0.85 -0.13 1.95
N ALA A 30 1.49 0.37 3.00
CA ALA A 30 2.09 1.70 2.99
C ALA A 30 3.27 1.77 2.02
N THR A 31 3.39 2.88 1.30
CA THR A 31 4.54 3.14 0.42
C THR A 31 5.76 3.60 1.22
N PRO A 32 6.99 3.32 0.74
CA PRO A 32 8.20 3.81 1.39
C PRO A 32 8.22 5.34 1.46
N LEU A 33 8.55 5.86 2.63
CA LEU A 33 8.68 7.30 2.84
C LEU A 33 10.11 7.78 2.56
N PRO A 34 10.29 9.05 2.13
CA PRO A 34 11.61 9.60 1.90
C PRO A 34 12.34 9.81 3.23
N GLU A 35 13.62 9.43 3.31
CA GLU A 35 14.48 9.63 4.49
C GLU A 35 14.64 11.09 4.88
N SER A 36 14.40 12.02 3.96
CA SER A 36 14.45 13.46 4.20
C SER A 36 13.35 13.99 5.10
N ILE A 37 12.30 13.18 5.41
CA ILE A 37 11.16 13.62 6.21
C ILE A 37 11.57 14.01 7.63
N GLY A 38 12.45 13.25 8.28
CA GLY A 38 12.95 13.58 9.61
C GLY A 38 13.76 14.89 9.64
N LYS A 39 14.55 15.16 8.58
CA LYS A 39 15.24 16.45 8.43
C LYS A 39 14.25 17.61 8.30
N CYS A 40 13.17 17.40 7.56
CA CYS A 40 12.10 18.38 7.40
C CYS A 40 11.41 18.68 8.74
N VAL A 41 11.00 17.64 9.47
CA VAL A 41 10.39 17.77 10.81
C VAL A 41 11.31 18.52 11.78
N LYS A 42 12.59 18.14 11.83
CA LYS A 42 13.60 18.80 12.67
C LYS A 42 13.76 20.29 12.33
N ALA A 43 13.76 20.63 11.02
CA ALA A 43 13.86 22.02 10.57
C ALA A 43 12.61 22.86 10.93
N LEU A 44 11.43 22.26 10.85
CA LEU A 44 10.16 22.91 11.22
C LEU A 44 10.07 23.15 12.72
N ASN A 45 10.57 22.23 13.53
CA ASN A 45 10.58 22.27 15.00
C ASN A 45 9.18 22.52 15.60
N VAL A 46 8.20 21.70 15.17
CA VAL A 46 6.82 21.75 15.66
C VAL A 46 6.29 20.32 15.87
N PRO A 47 5.27 20.13 16.70
CA PRO A 47 4.64 18.81 16.89
C PRO A 47 4.16 18.21 15.57
N VAL A 48 4.24 16.88 15.49
CA VAL A 48 3.71 16.12 14.36
C VAL A 48 2.46 15.37 14.78
N VAL A 49 1.36 15.68 14.13
CA VAL A 49 0.08 14.99 14.31
C VAL A 49 -0.18 14.12 13.09
N MET A 50 -0.40 12.84 13.34
CA MET A 50 -0.76 11.87 12.29
C MET A 50 -2.27 11.71 12.22
N ILE A 51 -2.82 11.76 11.01
CA ILE A 51 -4.19 11.35 10.70
C ILE A 51 -4.10 10.07 9.88
N ARG A 52 -4.59 8.97 10.43
CA ARG A 52 -4.68 7.69 9.75
C ARG A 52 -6.13 7.42 9.35
N THR A 53 -6.34 7.06 8.08
CA THR A 53 -7.65 6.61 7.59
C THR A 53 -7.70 5.09 7.55
N TYR A 54 -8.85 4.52 7.90
CA TYR A 54 -9.14 3.10 7.87
C TYR A 54 -10.28 2.83 6.90
N GLY A 55 -10.19 1.76 6.12
CA GLY A 55 -11.19 1.36 5.15
C GLY A 55 -11.19 2.16 3.84
N ALA A 56 -10.34 3.18 3.69
CA ALA A 56 -10.25 3.95 2.45
C ALA A 56 -9.84 3.07 1.27
N PHE A 57 -8.79 2.25 1.43
CA PHE A 57 -8.35 1.30 0.42
C PHE A 57 -9.42 0.23 0.11
N ALA A 58 -10.12 -0.29 1.13
CA ALA A 58 -11.21 -1.24 0.92
C ALA A 58 -12.37 -0.62 0.14
N ARG A 59 -12.59 0.70 0.25
CA ARG A 59 -13.66 1.44 -0.42
C ARG A 59 -13.40 1.70 -1.90
N ASP A 60 -12.21 2.17 -2.27
CA ASP A 60 -11.88 2.59 -3.63
C ASP A 60 -10.41 2.32 -4.01
N PRO A 61 -9.99 1.02 -4.06
CA PRO A 61 -8.61 0.67 -4.36
C PRO A 61 -8.23 1.02 -5.81
N LEU A 62 -6.97 1.40 -6.01
CA LEU A 62 -6.44 1.77 -7.31
C LEU A 62 -6.54 0.64 -8.33
N TYR A 63 -6.25 -0.61 -7.92
CA TYR A 63 -6.29 -1.76 -8.82
C TYR A 63 -7.67 -1.97 -9.45
N ASN A 64 -8.72 -1.61 -8.75
CA ASN A 64 -10.11 -1.76 -9.18
C ASN A 64 -10.64 -0.51 -9.93
N GLY A 65 -9.74 0.37 -10.40
CA GLY A 65 -10.09 1.61 -11.10
C GLY A 65 -10.84 2.60 -10.23
N LEU A 66 -10.58 2.62 -8.93
CA LEU A 66 -11.24 3.50 -7.94
C LEU A 66 -12.78 3.34 -7.91
N GLN A 67 -13.28 2.17 -8.29
CA GLN A 67 -14.71 1.86 -8.16
C GLN A 67 -15.12 1.86 -6.69
N LYS A 68 -16.11 2.67 -6.34
CA LYS A 68 -16.57 2.83 -4.97
C LYS A 68 -17.29 1.57 -4.47
N ARG A 69 -16.89 1.10 -3.32
CA ARG A 69 -17.48 0.00 -2.55
C ARG A 69 -18.13 0.53 -1.28
N ARG A 70 -18.97 -0.28 -0.65
CA ARG A 70 -19.73 0.10 0.55
C ARG A 70 -18.92 0.04 1.86
N ALA A 71 -17.59 -0.07 1.79
CA ALA A 71 -16.74 -0.06 2.97
C ALA A 71 -16.85 1.27 3.72
N LYS A 72 -17.01 1.17 5.05
CA LYS A 72 -17.04 2.34 5.94
C LYS A 72 -15.62 2.89 6.09
N VAL A 73 -15.49 4.20 5.91
CA VAL A 73 -14.23 4.91 6.15
C VAL A 73 -14.28 5.62 7.48
N SER A 74 -13.23 5.50 8.26
CA SER A 74 -13.04 6.25 9.51
C SER A 74 -11.64 6.84 9.55
N ALA A 75 -11.40 7.77 10.45
CA ALA A 75 -10.09 8.37 10.66
C ALA A 75 -9.78 8.49 12.15
N GLN A 76 -8.52 8.33 12.49
CA GLN A 76 -7.99 8.54 13.83
C GLN A 76 -6.88 9.57 13.77
N MET A 77 -6.89 10.49 14.71
CA MET A 77 -5.87 11.52 14.88
C MET A 77 -5.09 11.24 16.16
N GLN A 78 -3.74 11.31 16.08
CA GLN A 78 -2.85 11.15 17.24
C GLN A 78 -1.64 12.07 17.13
N CYS A 79 -1.16 12.58 18.27
CA CYS A 79 0.14 13.23 18.35
C CYS A 79 1.22 12.15 18.20
N LEU A 80 1.97 12.21 17.11
CA LEU A 80 3.05 11.25 16.82
C LEU A 80 4.36 11.67 17.46
N LEU A 81 4.66 12.97 17.42
CA LEU A 81 5.82 13.60 18.04
C LEU A 81 5.36 14.89 18.71
N SER A 82 5.64 15.00 20.00
CA SER A 82 5.46 16.24 20.76
C SER A 82 6.53 17.28 20.40
N SER A 83 6.41 18.50 20.90
CA SER A 83 7.46 19.52 20.76
C SER A 83 8.78 19.06 21.39
N ASP A 84 8.71 18.41 22.55
CA ASP A 84 9.88 17.90 23.26
C ASP A 84 10.54 16.75 22.50
N ASP A 85 9.75 15.80 21.96
CA ASP A 85 10.27 14.74 21.07
C ASP A 85 11.04 15.33 19.88
N VAL A 86 10.46 16.34 19.21
CA VAL A 86 11.11 16.97 18.04
C VAL A 86 12.38 17.71 18.45
N ALA A 87 12.44 18.30 19.65
CA ALA A 87 13.62 18.96 20.13
C ALA A 87 14.74 17.99 20.52
N GLU A 88 14.42 16.89 21.20
CA GLU A 88 15.39 15.96 21.81
C GLU A 88 15.87 14.89 20.81
N LEU A 89 14.95 14.28 20.03
CA LEU A 89 15.27 13.18 19.12
C LEU A 89 16.16 13.64 17.95
N ASN A 90 17.07 12.77 17.52
CA ASN A 90 17.83 12.97 16.30
C ASN A 90 16.99 12.61 15.05
N VAL A 91 17.53 12.92 13.85
CA VAL A 91 16.81 12.70 12.58
C VAL A 91 16.47 11.23 12.33
N ALA A 92 17.36 10.30 12.72
CA ALA A 92 17.13 8.87 12.51
C ALA A 92 16.00 8.36 13.41
N GLU A 93 15.97 8.78 14.66
CA GLU A 93 14.91 8.44 15.62
C GLU A 93 13.55 9.00 15.20
N ILE A 94 13.51 10.23 14.69
CA ILE A 94 12.30 10.84 14.10
C ILE A 94 11.81 10.02 12.90
N ASN A 95 12.72 9.66 11.98
CA ASN A 95 12.39 8.83 10.84
C ASN A 95 11.81 7.48 11.28
N GLU A 96 12.44 6.80 12.23
CA GLU A 96 11.98 5.50 12.71
C GLU A 96 10.58 5.59 13.32
N ARG A 97 10.27 6.60 14.12
CA ARG A 97 8.92 6.81 14.66
C ARG A 97 7.89 7.05 13.56
N ILE A 98 8.22 7.90 12.56
CA ILE A 98 7.33 8.19 11.44
C ILE A 98 7.14 6.94 10.60
N PHE A 99 8.20 6.26 10.18
CA PHE A 99 8.14 5.06 9.35
C PHE A 99 7.36 3.94 10.05
N SER A 100 7.59 3.73 11.33
CA SER A 100 6.83 2.75 12.12
C SER A 100 5.34 3.10 12.17
N ALA A 101 5.00 4.37 12.37
CA ALA A 101 3.62 4.82 12.39
C ALA A 101 2.91 4.68 11.03
N PHE A 102 3.65 4.78 9.91
CA PHE A 102 3.08 4.61 8.57
C PHE A 102 2.99 3.16 8.12
N ARG A 103 3.64 2.20 8.79
CA ARG A 103 3.48 0.78 8.49
C ARG A 103 2.02 0.37 8.68
N PHE A 104 1.37 0.04 7.60
CA PHE A 104 -0.04 -0.35 7.60
C PHE A 104 -0.34 -1.29 6.44
N ASP A 105 -1.13 -2.31 6.70
CA ASP A 105 -1.61 -3.29 5.74
C ASP A 105 -3.13 -3.27 5.75
N ASN A 106 -3.73 -2.78 4.67
CA ASN A 106 -5.16 -2.62 4.55
C ASN A 106 -5.91 -3.96 4.44
N PHE A 107 -5.33 -4.98 3.79
CA PHE A 107 -5.95 -6.29 3.68
C PHE A 107 -5.96 -7.02 5.03
N ARG A 108 -4.85 -6.99 5.76
CA ARG A 108 -4.77 -7.57 7.10
C ARG A 108 -5.70 -6.85 8.07
N TRP A 109 -5.71 -5.52 8.03
CA TRP A 109 -6.66 -4.74 8.83
C TRP A 109 -8.11 -5.07 8.48
N GLN A 110 -8.44 -5.25 7.20
CA GLN A 110 -9.79 -5.63 6.75
C GLN A 110 -10.21 -6.98 7.33
N GLU A 111 -9.33 -7.98 7.26
CA GLU A 111 -9.54 -9.33 7.82
C GLU A 111 -9.73 -9.28 9.34
N GLU A 112 -8.79 -8.67 10.07
CA GLU A 112 -8.79 -8.59 11.55
C GLU A 112 -10.01 -7.85 12.10
N ASN A 113 -10.54 -6.89 11.36
CA ASN A 113 -11.72 -6.11 11.77
C ASN A 113 -13.03 -6.61 11.15
N GLY A 114 -13.02 -7.70 10.41
CA GLY A 114 -14.21 -8.29 9.79
C GLY A 114 -14.91 -7.35 8.80
N VAL A 115 -14.16 -6.48 8.12
CA VAL A 115 -14.73 -5.50 7.18
C VAL A 115 -15.11 -6.19 5.89
N SER A 116 -16.41 -6.43 5.69
CA SER A 116 -16.93 -7.10 4.50
C SER A 116 -17.04 -6.16 3.30
N VAL A 117 -16.50 -6.60 2.16
CA VAL A 117 -16.63 -6.01 0.83
C VAL A 117 -17.33 -7.01 -0.06
N SER A 118 -18.68 -6.93 -0.12
CA SER A 118 -19.53 -7.92 -0.81
C SER A 118 -19.73 -7.64 -2.30
N GLU A 119 -19.18 -6.55 -2.84
CA GLU A 119 -19.34 -6.16 -4.22
C GLU A 119 -18.86 -7.26 -5.19
N PRO A 120 -19.68 -7.59 -6.22
CA PRO A 120 -19.36 -8.67 -7.15
C PRO A 120 -18.17 -8.36 -8.07
N PHE A 121 -17.71 -7.13 -8.11
CA PHE A 121 -16.56 -6.66 -8.90
C PHE A 121 -15.28 -6.45 -8.06
N ARG A 122 -15.21 -6.97 -6.84
CA ARG A 122 -14.10 -6.69 -5.90
C ARG A 122 -12.73 -7.18 -6.37
N ALA A 123 -12.68 -8.18 -7.27
CA ALA A 123 -11.45 -8.66 -7.87
C ALA A 123 -11.15 -8.09 -9.27
N ASP A 124 -12.03 -7.22 -9.83
CA ASP A 124 -11.78 -6.61 -11.13
C ASP A 124 -10.45 -5.84 -11.12
N GLY A 125 -9.56 -6.18 -12.04
CA GLY A 125 -8.27 -5.55 -12.20
C GLY A 125 -7.22 -5.94 -11.14
N LEU A 126 -7.49 -6.91 -10.25
CA LEU A 126 -6.53 -7.38 -9.26
C LEU A 126 -5.23 -7.94 -9.90
N ASN A 127 -5.33 -8.39 -11.15
CA ASN A 127 -4.18 -8.78 -11.97
C ASN A 127 -3.21 -7.63 -12.31
N ARG A 128 -3.55 -6.38 -12.04
CA ARG A 128 -2.62 -5.24 -12.14
C ARG A 128 -1.62 -5.22 -10.98
N VAL A 129 -1.99 -5.82 -9.86
CA VAL A 129 -1.11 -6.04 -8.70
C VAL A 129 -0.51 -7.43 -8.77
N LEU A 130 -1.33 -8.48 -8.94
CA LEU A 130 -0.92 -9.88 -8.96
C LEU A 130 -0.80 -10.36 -10.42
N TYR A 131 0.34 -10.09 -11.04
CA TYR A 131 0.57 -10.31 -12.48
C TYR A 131 1.31 -11.60 -12.83
N LYS A 132 2.04 -12.19 -11.86
CA LYS A 132 2.81 -13.42 -12.02
C LYS A 132 2.13 -14.57 -11.27
N CYS A 133 1.86 -15.66 -11.96
CA CYS A 133 1.25 -16.84 -11.35
C CYS A 133 2.24 -17.60 -10.49
N PRO A 134 2.00 -17.85 -9.19
CA PRO A 134 2.94 -18.58 -8.34
C PRO A 134 3.00 -20.08 -8.64
N HIS A 135 2.03 -20.62 -9.38
CA HIS A 135 1.98 -22.03 -9.71
C HIS A 135 2.77 -22.39 -10.99
N CYS A 136 2.62 -21.60 -12.07
CA CYS A 136 3.27 -21.87 -13.34
C CYS A 136 4.30 -20.80 -13.75
N LEU A 137 4.51 -19.80 -12.92
CA LEU A 137 5.46 -18.69 -13.10
C LEU A 137 5.19 -17.79 -14.33
N ALA A 138 4.08 -18.00 -15.03
CA ALA A 138 3.71 -17.18 -16.18
C ALA A 138 3.36 -15.75 -15.75
N GLU A 139 3.94 -14.76 -16.43
CA GLU A 139 3.66 -13.34 -16.25
C GLU A 139 2.63 -12.81 -17.24
N GLY A 140 1.85 -11.82 -16.82
CA GLY A 140 0.86 -11.15 -17.68
C GLY A 140 -0.29 -12.07 -18.12
N LYS A 141 -0.43 -13.27 -17.52
CA LYS A 141 -1.50 -14.23 -17.81
C LYS A 141 -2.56 -14.31 -16.72
N MET A 142 -2.43 -13.49 -15.70
CA MET A 142 -3.46 -13.35 -14.66
C MET A 142 -4.60 -12.47 -15.18
N GLU A 143 -5.85 -12.82 -14.84
CA GLU A 143 -7.04 -12.04 -15.15
C GLU A 143 -7.90 -11.93 -13.89
N GLY A 144 -8.10 -10.70 -13.41
CA GLY A 144 -9.01 -10.38 -12.31
C GLY A 144 -10.34 -9.89 -12.83
N LYS A 145 -11.41 -10.64 -12.55
CA LYS A 145 -12.77 -10.30 -12.97
C LYS A 145 -13.81 -10.82 -11.98
N GLY A 146 -14.78 -9.98 -11.65
CA GLY A 146 -15.83 -10.34 -10.70
C GLY A 146 -15.26 -10.51 -9.30
N THR A 147 -15.28 -11.71 -8.79
CA THR A 147 -14.71 -12.09 -7.50
C THR A 147 -13.48 -12.99 -7.64
N SER A 148 -13.10 -13.32 -8.88
CA SER A 148 -12.05 -14.31 -9.19
C SER A 148 -10.81 -13.68 -9.81
N LEU A 149 -9.67 -14.32 -9.55
CA LEU A 149 -8.37 -14.07 -10.18
C LEU A 149 -7.90 -15.40 -10.79
N ILE A 150 -7.78 -15.46 -12.11
CA ILE A 150 -7.54 -16.71 -12.87
C ILE A 150 -6.24 -16.58 -13.66
N CYS A 151 -5.39 -17.59 -13.60
CA CYS A 151 -4.25 -17.72 -14.50
C CYS A 151 -4.70 -18.35 -15.82
N ARG A 152 -4.61 -17.62 -16.93
CA ARG A 152 -4.99 -18.10 -18.27
C ARG A 152 -3.97 -19.10 -18.87
N SER A 153 -2.83 -19.30 -18.22
CA SER A 153 -1.82 -20.28 -18.65
C SER A 153 -2.07 -21.67 -18.05
N CYS A 154 -2.32 -21.76 -16.73
CA CYS A 154 -2.48 -23.04 -16.03
C CYS A 154 -3.87 -23.26 -15.42
N ASN A 155 -4.80 -22.33 -15.62
CA ASN A 155 -6.18 -22.34 -15.09
C ASN A 155 -6.27 -22.38 -13.56
N LYS A 156 -5.19 -22.01 -12.84
CA LYS A 156 -5.26 -21.83 -11.38
C LYS A 156 -6.20 -20.68 -11.07
N GLU A 157 -7.18 -20.92 -10.19
CA GLU A 157 -8.22 -19.94 -9.86
C GLU A 157 -8.23 -19.65 -8.37
N TYR A 158 -8.27 -18.37 -8.06
CA TYR A 158 -8.42 -17.82 -6.72
C TYR A 158 -9.68 -16.96 -6.63
N ARG A 159 -10.34 -16.99 -5.48
CA ARG A 159 -11.44 -16.10 -5.16
C ARG A 159 -10.94 -15.08 -4.13
N LEU A 160 -11.15 -13.79 -4.40
CA LEU A 160 -11.02 -12.75 -3.38
C LEU A 160 -12.27 -12.79 -2.50
N THR A 161 -12.10 -13.13 -1.23
CA THR A 161 -13.20 -13.20 -0.26
C THR A 161 -13.72 -11.81 0.08
N GLU A 162 -14.85 -11.74 0.78
CA GLU A 162 -15.40 -10.46 1.24
C GLU A 162 -14.53 -9.76 2.28
N ILE A 163 -13.73 -10.53 3.04
CA ILE A 163 -12.80 -10.00 4.05
C ILE A 163 -11.39 -9.73 3.51
N GLY A 164 -11.19 -9.83 2.18
CA GLY A 164 -9.93 -9.48 1.52
C GLY A 164 -8.88 -10.59 1.44
N THR A 165 -9.19 -11.81 1.87
CA THR A 165 -8.30 -12.97 1.72
C THR A 165 -8.47 -13.65 0.36
N LEU A 166 -7.46 -14.41 -0.07
CA LEU A 166 -7.49 -15.20 -1.29
C LEU A 166 -7.71 -16.68 -0.95
N GLU A 167 -8.72 -17.29 -1.56
CA GLU A 167 -8.99 -18.73 -1.49
C GLU A 167 -8.72 -19.37 -2.85
N CYS A 168 -7.90 -20.42 -2.89
CA CYS A 168 -7.72 -21.19 -4.11
C CYS A 168 -8.91 -22.15 -4.33
N LEU A 169 -9.55 -22.09 -5.51
CA LEU A 169 -10.74 -22.88 -5.81
C LEU A 169 -10.41 -24.27 -6.37
N ASN A 170 -9.20 -24.50 -6.86
CA ASN A 170 -8.80 -25.74 -7.53
C ASN A 170 -7.43 -26.25 -7.04
N GLY A 171 -7.28 -26.42 -5.73
CA GLY A 171 -6.10 -26.97 -5.05
C GLY A 171 -5.62 -26.10 -3.92
N GLU A 172 -4.35 -26.19 -3.55
CA GLU A 172 -3.75 -25.39 -2.48
C GLU A 172 -3.43 -23.98 -2.95
N ALA A 173 -3.62 -23.01 -2.05
CA ALA A 173 -3.23 -21.63 -2.25
C ALA A 173 -1.75 -21.45 -1.94
N ALA A 174 -0.97 -20.92 -2.88
CA ALA A 174 0.40 -20.49 -2.62
C ALA A 174 0.43 -19.25 -1.70
N PHE A 175 -0.56 -18.38 -1.88
CA PHE A 175 -0.75 -17.17 -1.05
C PHE A 175 -2.24 -17.00 -0.75
N THR A 176 -2.53 -16.62 0.50
CA THR A 176 -3.88 -16.23 0.96
C THR A 176 -4.01 -14.73 1.15
N HIS A 177 -2.90 -13.99 1.06
CA HIS A 177 -2.81 -12.57 1.35
C HIS A 177 -2.21 -11.82 0.15
N VAL A 178 -2.90 -10.78 -0.32
CA VAL A 178 -2.51 -10.04 -1.54
C VAL A 178 -1.12 -9.39 -1.42
N PRO A 179 -0.78 -8.67 -0.34
CA PRO A 179 0.55 -8.09 -0.19
C PRO A 179 1.70 -9.11 -0.12
N ASP A 180 1.46 -10.31 0.44
CA ASP A 180 2.49 -11.35 0.49
C ASP A 180 2.79 -11.89 -0.92
N TRP A 181 1.75 -12.09 -1.74
CA TRP A 181 1.92 -12.47 -3.14
C TRP A 181 2.69 -11.38 -3.92
N TYR A 182 2.30 -10.13 -3.79
CA TYR A 182 3.01 -9.02 -4.46
C TYR A 182 4.46 -8.87 -3.98
N THR A 183 4.73 -9.11 -2.70
CA THR A 183 6.09 -9.13 -2.15
C THR A 183 6.94 -10.22 -2.80
N TRP A 184 6.37 -11.41 -3.01
CA TRP A 184 7.04 -12.50 -3.74
C TRP A 184 7.31 -12.10 -5.20
N GLU A 185 6.37 -11.47 -5.90
CA GLU A 185 6.60 -10.99 -7.28
C GLU A 185 7.76 -9.99 -7.35
N ARG A 186 7.81 -9.06 -6.42
CA ARG A 186 8.94 -8.10 -6.31
C ARG A 186 10.26 -8.80 -6.03
N GLN A 187 10.24 -9.86 -5.25
CA GLN A 187 11.44 -10.65 -4.99
C GLN A 187 11.91 -11.40 -6.25
N CYS A 188 11.00 -11.97 -7.04
CA CYS A 188 11.33 -12.58 -8.33
C CYS A 188 12.05 -11.58 -9.26
N VAL A 189 11.49 -10.37 -9.41
CA VAL A 189 12.13 -9.32 -10.24
C VAL A 189 13.50 -8.92 -9.70
N ARG A 190 13.66 -8.85 -8.38
CA ARG A 190 14.97 -8.56 -7.76
C ARG A 190 16.00 -9.63 -8.11
N GLU A 191 15.64 -10.89 -8.00
CA GLU A 191 16.52 -12.03 -8.34
C GLU A 191 16.90 -12.04 -9.82
N GLU A 192 15.95 -11.71 -10.70
CA GLU A 192 16.22 -11.55 -12.14
C GLU A 192 17.20 -10.40 -12.43
N LEU A 193 17.07 -9.27 -11.74
CA LEU A 193 18.00 -8.14 -11.85
C LEU A 193 19.39 -8.49 -11.32
N GLU A 194 19.49 -9.12 -10.17
CA GLU A 194 20.75 -9.50 -9.52
C GLU A 194 21.50 -10.58 -10.33
N SER A 195 20.77 -11.50 -10.97
CA SER A 195 21.35 -12.54 -11.84
C SER A 195 21.64 -12.06 -13.27
N GLY A 196 21.21 -10.87 -13.65
CA GLY A 196 21.29 -10.36 -15.02
C GLY A 196 20.34 -11.05 -16.01
N ALA A 197 19.37 -11.79 -15.52
CA ALA A 197 18.36 -12.47 -16.34
C ALA A 197 17.18 -11.55 -16.74
N TYR A 198 17.04 -10.40 -16.08
CA TYR A 198 15.96 -9.46 -16.36
C TYR A 198 16.05 -8.91 -17.78
N GLN A 199 14.99 -9.09 -18.56
CA GLN A 199 14.85 -8.56 -19.90
C GLN A 199 13.60 -7.69 -19.99
N LEU A 200 13.77 -6.46 -20.47
CA LEU A 200 12.66 -5.58 -20.79
C LEU A 200 12.44 -5.64 -22.30
N ASP A 201 11.53 -6.51 -22.74
CA ASP A 201 11.13 -6.62 -24.15
C ASP A 201 9.68 -6.15 -24.29
N ILE A 202 9.51 -4.87 -24.54
CA ILE A 202 8.21 -4.24 -24.75
C ILE A 202 8.14 -3.75 -26.19
N PRO A 203 7.24 -4.30 -27.03
CA PRO A 203 7.01 -3.74 -28.35
C PRO A 203 6.45 -2.32 -28.21
N VAL A 204 7.23 -1.35 -28.69
CA VAL A 204 6.81 0.07 -28.74
C VAL A 204 6.05 0.28 -30.05
N GLN A 205 4.79 0.67 -29.96
CA GLN A 205 3.98 1.09 -31.11
C GLN A 205 4.12 2.59 -31.35
#